data_269023eb200507c049415f9fdc28cb3f
#
_entry.id   269023eb200507c049415f9fdc28cb3f
#
_cell.length_a   1.000
_cell.length_b   1.000
_cell.length_c   1.000
_cell.angle_alpha   90.00
_cell.angle_beta   90.00
_cell.angle_gamma   90.00
#
_symmetry.space_group_name_H-M   'P 1'
#
loop_
_entity.id
_entity.type
_entity.pdbx_description
1 polymer ?
#
loop_
_entity_poly.entity_id
_entity_poly.type
_entity_poly.pdbx_seq_one_letter_code
_entity_poly.pdbx_strand_id
1 'polypeptide(L)'
;LQEIQENYFGFYQGVRLVLQHKQQLSGIVGAVAELIDVPADFTLAIETALGGAAQHVIVENEKDARQAITYLKQQRGGRATFLPLTTIKPRQLPAHILTQAAAVEGFIGIASEQVSYPDQIQTVVQNLLGTILLAKDLTSANAIAQTIRYQYRVVSLEGDVMNAGGSMTGGANKRGNQGSLFVQNQELKQLTSEFEEADKQLQAQEKKVQELQQETARLAEEQEVLRTRGEQLRFEEQEATNQLQNIINELERFEKEKQISTFET
;
A
#
# COMPACT_ATOMS: atom_id res chain seq x y z
N LEU A 1 6.84 8.91 4.76
CA LEU A 1 5.69 7.99 4.84
C LEU A 1 5.56 7.36 6.23
N GLN A 2 6.63 6.79 6.79
CA GLN A 2 6.61 6.23 8.16
C GLN A 2 6.22 7.28 9.21
N GLU A 3 6.73 8.50 9.15
CA GLU A 3 6.34 9.61 10.05
C GLU A 3 4.86 10.02 9.91
N ILE A 4 4.26 9.88 8.73
CA ILE A 4 2.83 10.19 8.50
C ILE A 4 1.96 9.08 9.12
N GLN A 5 2.38 7.83 8.99
CA GLN A 5 1.71 6.67 9.57
C GLN A 5 1.78 6.66 11.11
N GLU A 6 2.92 7.10 11.68
CA GLU A 6 3.12 7.19 13.14
C GLU A 6 2.41 8.41 13.77
N ASN A 7 2.08 9.44 13.00
CA ASN A 7 1.49 10.68 13.54
C ASN A 7 -0.04 10.68 13.62
N TYR A 8 -0.74 9.72 13.02
CA TYR A 8 -2.21 9.60 13.08
C TYR A 8 -2.94 10.93 12.82
N PHE A 9 -2.54 11.65 11.78
CA PHE A 9 -3.14 12.93 11.39
C PHE A 9 -4.64 12.74 11.12
N GLY A 10 -5.47 13.66 11.59
CA GLY A 10 -6.92 13.61 11.46
C GLY A 10 -7.65 12.91 12.62
N PHE A 11 -6.97 12.13 13.45
CA PHE A 11 -7.57 11.56 14.65
C PHE A 11 -7.60 12.55 15.82
N TYR A 12 -8.62 12.42 16.68
CA TYR A 12 -8.68 13.18 17.93
C TYR A 12 -7.48 12.90 18.82
N GLN A 13 -7.06 13.88 19.61
CA GLN A 13 -5.86 13.80 20.45
C GLN A 13 -5.79 12.51 21.28
N GLY A 14 -6.90 12.14 21.94
CA GLY A 14 -6.92 10.94 22.79
C GLY A 14 -6.77 9.64 22.00
N VAL A 15 -7.38 9.57 20.81
CA VAL A 15 -7.26 8.41 19.93
C VAL A 15 -5.83 8.30 19.42
N ARG A 16 -5.27 9.40 18.90
CA ARG A 16 -3.88 9.47 18.42
C ARG A 16 -2.89 9.01 19.50
N LEU A 17 -3.02 9.51 20.73
CA LEU A 17 -2.14 9.14 21.82
C LEU A 17 -2.17 7.64 22.12
N VAL A 18 -3.36 7.02 22.10
CA VAL A 18 -3.51 5.57 22.30
C VAL A 18 -2.86 4.78 21.16
N LEU A 19 -3.11 5.17 19.92
CA LEU A 19 -2.58 4.47 18.74
C LEU A 19 -1.05 4.58 18.66
N GLN A 20 -0.47 5.74 18.96
CA GLN A 20 0.98 5.95 19.03
C GLN A 20 1.67 5.07 20.09
N HIS A 21 0.96 4.75 21.18
CA HIS A 21 1.50 3.92 22.26
C HIS A 21 0.94 2.49 22.26
N LYS A 22 0.45 2.03 21.09
CA LYS A 22 -0.10 0.67 20.90
C LYS A 22 0.84 -0.44 21.36
N GLN A 23 2.16 -0.26 21.22
CA GLN A 23 3.16 -1.24 21.68
C GLN A 23 3.26 -1.34 23.23
N GLN A 24 2.91 -0.27 23.93
CA GLN A 24 2.96 -0.20 25.40
C GLN A 24 1.62 -0.55 26.05
N LEU A 25 0.52 -0.39 25.31
CA LEU A 25 -0.84 -0.66 25.73
C LEU A 25 -1.28 -2.00 25.16
N SER A 26 -1.50 -2.99 26.04
CA SER A 26 -1.96 -4.32 25.59
C SER A 26 -3.34 -4.26 24.95
N GLY A 27 -3.60 -5.15 23.99
CA GLY A 27 -4.92 -5.40 23.44
C GLY A 27 -5.51 -4.27 22.59
N ILE A 28 -4.73 -3.28 22.14
CA ILE A 28 -5.17 -2.27 21.17
C ILE A 28 -5.16 -2.89 19.79
N VAL A 29 -6.33 -3.05 19.17
CA VAL A 29 -6.47 -3.57 17.79
C VAL A 29 -6.23 -2.46 16.77
N GLY A 30 -6.91 -1.33 16.91
CA GLY A 30 -6.79 -0.15 16.03
C GLY A 30 -8.03 0.71 16.06
N ALA A 31 -8.04 1.82 15.33
CA ALA A 31 -9.23 2.63 15.14
C ALA A 31 -10.17 2.03 14.09
N VAL A 32 -11.48 2.27 14.22
CA VAL A 32 -12.48 1.80 13.25
C VAL A 32 -12.11 2.22 11.82
N ALA A 33 -11.73 3.48 11.61
CA ALA A 33 -11.35 3.99 10.30
C ALA A 33 -10.07 3.35 9.71
N GLU A 34 -9.19 2.77 10.53
CA GLU A 34 -7.99 2.06 10.06
C GLU A 34 -8.30 0.64 9.59
N LEU A 35 -9.31 0.01 10.21
CA LEU A 35 -9.58 -1.44 10.09
C LEU A 35 -10.66 -1.77 9.08
N ILE A 36 -11.43 -0.75 8.64
CA ILE A 36 -12.50 -0.91 7.66
C ILE A 36 -12.05 -0.33 6.33
N ASP A 37 -12.19 -1.12 5.26
CA ASP A 37 -11.99 -0.67 3.88
C ASP A 37 -13.35 -0.32 3.27
N VAL A 38 -13.47 0.90 2.74
CA VAL A 38 -14.71 1.43 2.19
C VAL A 38 -14.50 1.71 0.70
N PRO A 39 -15.30 1.13 -0.21
CA PRO A 39 -15.27 1.46 -1.63
C PRO A 39 -15.53 2.96 -1.85
N ALA A 40 -14.88 3.54 -2.87
CA ALA A 40 -14.93 4.98 -3.15
C ALA A 40 -16.37 5.53 -3.25
N ASP A 41 -17.27 4.79 -3.88
CA ASP A 41 -18.67 5.18 -4.08
C ASP A 41 -19.46 5.27 -2.76
N PHE A 42 -19.04 4.60 -1.71
CA PHE A 42 -19.70 4.56 -0.41
C PHE A 42 -19.00 5.40 0.66
N THR A 43 -17.84 5.98 0.37
CA THR A 43 -17.00 6.66 1.37
C THR A 43 -17.77 7.73 2.15
N LEU A 44 -18.46 8.64 1.45
CA LEU A 44 -19.20 9.73 2.08
C LEU A 44 -20.37 9.21 2.92
N ALA A 45 -21.11 8.23 2.41
CA ALA A 45 -22.23 7.63 3.12
C ALA A 45 -21.79 6.90 4.38
N ILE A 46 -20.72 6.10 4.32
CA ILE A 46 -20.18 5.35 5.46
C ILE A 46 -19.56 6.30 6.49
N GLU A 47 -18.82 7.32 6.06
CA GLU A 47 -18.27 8.34 6.94
C GLU A 47 -19.38 9.09 7.69
N THR A 48 -20.44 9.44 6.98
CA THR A 48 -21.62 10.08 7.57
C THR A 48 -22.36 9.13 8.53
N ALA A 49 -22.49 7.86 8.15
CA ALA A 49 -23.12 6.84 8.98
C ALA A 49 -22.37 6.61 10.31
N LEU A 50 -21.04 6.51 10.25
CA LEU A 50 -20.18 6.34 11.43
C LEU A 50 -20.02 7.63 12.22
N GLY A 51 -19.89 8.78 11.56
CA GLY A 51 -19.60 10.04 12.22
C GLY A 51 -18.40 9.92 13.17
N GLY A 52 -18.55 10.32 14.42
CA GLY A 52 -17.49 10.21 15.44
C GLY A 52 -17.06 8.78 15.76
N ALA A 53 -17.89 7.78 15.45
CA ALA A 53 -17.55 6.38 15.69
C ALA A 53 -16.42 5.85 14.76
N ALA A 54 -16.15 6.53 13.63
CA ALA A 54 -14.99 6.23 12.80
C ALA A 54 -13.66 6.31 13.57
N GLN A 55 -13.62 7.11 14.64
CA GLN A 55 -12.45 7.30 15.49
C GLN A 55 -12.46 6.45 16.79
N HIS A 56 -13.46 5.58 16.97
CA HIS A 56 -13.48 4.70 18.15
C HIS A 56 -12.36 3.67 18.05
N VAL A 57 -11.74 3.36 19.18
CA VAL A 57 -10.62 2.41 19.27
C VAL A 57 -11.16 1.01 19.61
N ILE A 58 -10.89 0.05 18.76
CA ILE A 58 -11.22 -1.35 19.01
C ILE A 58 -10.15 -1.96 19.90
N VAL A 59 -10.56 -2.65 20.94
CA VAL A 59 -9.67 -3.34 21.90
C VAL A 59 -10.14 -4.77 22.12
N GLU A 60 -9.22 -5.64 22.52
CA GLU A 60 -9.52 -7.07 22.69
C GLU A 60 -10.57 -7.29 23.77
N ASN A 61 -10.41 -6.64 24.91
CA ASN A 61 -11.31 -6.85 26.06
C ASN A 61 -11.48 -5.57 26.91
N GLU A 62 -12.37 -5.67 27.89
CA GLU A 62 -12.70 -4.56 28.78
C GLU A 62 -11.53 -4.15 29.72
N LYS A 63 -10.64 -5.08 30.07
CA LYS A 63 -9.47 -4.77 30.90
C LYS A 63 -8.52 -3.84 30.13
N ASP A 64 -8.29 -4.11 28.85
CA ASP A 64 -7.43 -3.29 28.00
C ASP A 64 -8.04 -1.90 27.76
N ALA A 65 -9.36 -1.82 27.60
CA ALA A 65 -10.07 -0.53 27.54
C ALA A 65 -9.84 0.30 28.82
N ARG A 66 -9.96 -0.30 29.98
CA ARG A 66 -9.72 0.38 31.27
C ARG A 66 -8.27 0.83 31.44
N GLN A 67 -7.31 0.02 30.98
CA GLN A 67 -5.90 0.38 31.00
C GLN A 67 -5.63 1.60 30.10
N ALA A 68 -6.14 1.60 28.88
CA ALA A 68 -6.02 2.73 27.96
C ALA A 68 -6.69 4.01 28.48
N ILE A 69 -7.86 3.90 29.11
CA ILE A 69 -8.54 5.04 29.78
C ILE A 69 -7.69 5.59 30.93
N THR A 70 -7.10 4.71 31.74
CA THR A 70 -6.21 5.13 32.85
C THR A 70 -4.98 5.85 32.33
N TYR A 71 -4.37 5.31 31.28
CA TYR A 71 -3.24 5.94 30.59
C TYR A 71 -3.60 7.35 30.09
N LEU A 72 -4.74 7.50 29.38
CA LEU A 72 -5.20 8.82 28.90
C LEU A 72 -5.38 9.82 30.03
N LYS A 73 -5.92 9.38 31.20
CA LYS A 73 -6.06 10.25 32.37
C LYS A 73 -4.71 10.69 32.94
N GLN A 74 -3.75 9.78 33.04
CA GLN A 74 -2.40 10.07 33.56
C GLN A 74 -1.65 11.05 32.65
N GLN A 75 -1.77 10.86 31.34
CA GLN A 75 -1.11 11.70 30.31
C GLN A 75 -1.86 13.01 30.02
N ARG A 76 -3.05 13.23 30.60
CA ARG A 76 -3.95 14.34 30.24
C ARG A 76 -4.21 14.40 28.72
N GLY A 77 -4.27 13.23 28.09
CA GLY A 77 -4.29 13.03 26.64
C GLY A 77 -5.65 13.23 25.97
N GLY A 78 -6.65 13.73 26.67
CA GLY A 78 -8.00 13.90 26.13
C GLY A 78 -8.87 12.65 26.35
N ARG A 79 -9.87 12.45 25.46
CA ARG A 79 -10.86 11.37 25.56
C ARG A 79 -10.84 10.52 24.30
N ALA A 80 -11.08 9.22 24.46
CA ALA A 80 -11.35 8.27 23.40
C ALA A 80 -12.48 7.33 23.81
N THR A 81 -13.21 6.80 22.83
CA THR A 81 -14.22 5.75 23.04
C THR A 81 -13.60 4.41 22.64
N PHE A 82 -13.77 3.42 23.50
CA PHE A 82 -13.22 2.08 23.29
C PHE A 82 -14.34 1.08 23.03
N LEU A 83 -14.11 0.16 22.11
CA LEU A 83 -15.03 -0.90 21.70
C LEU A 83 -14.40 -2.27 22.03
N PRO A 84 -14.62 -2.83 23.25
CA PRO A 84 -14.06 -4.12 23.59
C PRO A 84 -14.79 -5.24 22.83
N LEU A 85 -14.03 -6.08 22.11
CA LEU A 85 -14.58 -7.20 21.33
C LEU A 85 -15.38 -8.19 22.16
N THR A 86 -15.02 -8.35 23.43
CA THR A 86 -15.71 -9.26 24.36
C THR A 86 -17.09 -8.77 24.82
N THR A 87 -17.37 -7.47 24.78
CA THR A 87 -18.60 -6.89 25.34
C THR A 87 -19.52 -6.27 24.30
N ILE A 88 -18.99 -5.87 23.15
CA ILE A 88 -19.78 -5.34 22.03
C ILE A 88 -20.69 -6.44 21.47
N LYS A 89 -21.95 -6.10 21.23
CA LYS A 89 -22.94 -7.00 20.65
C LYS A 89 -23.31 -6.54 19.24
N PRO A 90 -23.48 -7.46 18.28
CA PRO A 90 -23.94 -7.11 16.95
C PRO A 90 -25.36 -6.55 17.01
N ARG A 91 -25.66 -5.66 16.09
CA ARG A 91 -27.03 -5.16 15.84
C ARG A 91 -27.41 -5.51 14.41
N GLN A 92 -28.60 -6.01 14.22
CA GLN A 92 -29.10 -6.41 12.92
C GLN A 92 -30.50 -5.87 12.71
N LEU A 93 -30.82 -5.58 11.46
CA LEU A 93 -32.18 -5.22 11.08
C LEU A 93 -33.08 -6.46 11.11
N PRO A 94 -34.33 -6.33 11.63
CA PRO A 94 -35.33 -7.37 11.45
C PRO A 94 -35.60 -7.61 9.94
N ALA A 95 -35.80 -8.88 9.58
CA ALA A 95 -35.99 -9.27 8.17
C ALA A 95 -37.16 -8.51 7.50
N HIS A 96 -38.26 -8.26 8.24
CA HIS A 96 -39.41 -7.53 7.69
C HIS A 96 -39.08 -6.07 7.35
N ILE A 97 -38.20 -5.40 8.11
CA ILE A 97 -37.72 -4.04 7.80
C ILE A 97 -36.87 -4.04 6.54
N LEU A 98 -35.97 -5.01 6.41
CA LEU A 98 -35.16 -5.16 5.22
C LEU A 98 -36.01 -5.40 3.97
N THR A 99 -37.00 -6.28 4.06
CA THR A 99 -37.95 -6.53 2.96
C THR A 99 -38.72 -5.27 2.56
N GLN A 100 -39.18 -4.49 3.53
CA GLN A 100 -39.89 -3.22 3.28
C GLN A 100 -38.98 -2.19 2.60
N ALA A 101 -37.73 -2.04 3.10
CA ALA A 101 -36.79 -1.11 2.52
C ALA A 101 -36.37 -1.52 1.10
N ALA A 102 -36.14 -2.82 0.87
CA ALA A 102 -35.74 -3.34 -0.42
C ALA A 102 -36.82 -3.18 -1.53
N ALA A 103 -38.08 -3.01 -1.17
CA ALA A 103 -39.14 -2.76 -2.10
C ALA A 103 -39.18 -1.30 -2.61
N VAL A 104 -38.42 -0.40 -2.00
CA VAL A 104 -38.37 1.02 -2.39
C VAL A 104 -37.29 1.26 -3.42
N GLU A 105 -37.61 1.97 -4.49
CA GLU A 105 -36.63 2.34 -5.52
C GLU A 105 -35.52 3.21 -4.92
N GLY A 106 -34.25 2.90 -5.30
CA GLY A 106 -33.08 3.59 -4.80
C GLY A 106 -32.53 3.03 -3.47
N PHE A 107 -33.11 1.92 -2.96
CA PHE A 107 -32.48 1.17 -1.87
C PHE A 107 -31.20 0.48 -2.38
N ILE A 108 -30.10 0.60 -1.61
CA ILE A 108 -28.80 0.02 -1.95
C ILE A 108 -28.51 -1.22 -1.12
N GLY A 109 -28.72 -1.14 0.20
CA GLY A 109 -28.39 -2.24 1.11
C GLY A 109 -28.17 -1.77 2.54
N ILE A 110 -27.60 -2.66 3.36
CA ILE A 110 -27.18 -2.36 4.74
C ILE A 110 -25.75 -1.83 4.70
N ALA A 111 -25.44 -0.78 5.45
CA ALA A 111 -24.13 -0.15 5.47
C ALA A 111 -22.99 -1.12 5.84
N SER A 112 -23.24 -2.07 6.74
CA SER A 112 -22.25 -3.10 7.12
C SER A 112 -21.89 -4.08 6.01
N GLU A 113 -22.70 -4.21 4.96
CA GLU A 113 -22.48 -5.08 3.81
C GLU A 113 -21.71 -4.39 2.68
N GLN A 114 -21.57 -3.06 2.76
CA GLN A 114 -20.87 -2.27 1.74
C GLN A 114 -19.41 -1.97 2.10
N VAL A 115 -18.88 -2.60 3.15
CA VAL A 115 -17.53 -2.40 3.65
C VAL A 115 -16.82 -3.74 3.82
N SER A 116 -15.50 -3.73 3.63
CA SER A 116 -14.64 -4.90 3.88
C SER A 116 -13.86 -4.71 5.19
N TYR A 117 -13.67 -5.79 5.93
CA TYR A 117 -13.00 -5.76 7.24
C TYR A 117 -12.50 -7.15 7.65
N PRO A 118 -11.51 -7.25 8.54
CA PRO A 118 -11.08 -8.52 9.12
C PRO A 118 -12.19 -9.17 9.98
N ASP A 119 -12.34 -10.49 9.90
CA ASP A 119 -13.39 -11.25 10.60
C ASP A 119 -13.45 -10.96 12.10
N GLN A 120 -12.31 -10.73 12.76
CA GLN A 120 -12.22 -10.44 14.17
C GLN A 120 -13.03 -9.23 14.64
N ILE A 121 -13.29 -8.25 13.75
CA ILE A 121 -14.05 -7.03 14.07
C ILE A 121 -15.49 -7.06 13.54
N GLN A 122 -15.96 -8.18 12.99
CA GLN A 122 -17.32 -8.32 12.44
C GLN A 122 -18.40 -7.83 13.41
N THR A 123 -18.31 -8.21 14.69
CA THR A 123 -19.25 -7.80 15.74
C THR A 123 -19.31 -6.28 15.90
N VAL A 124 -18.15 -5.60 15.83
CA VAL A 124 -18.07 -4.14 15.93
C VAL A 124 -18.70 -3.49 14.71
N VAL A 125 -18.39 -3.96 13.50
CA VAL A 125 -18.96 -3.42 12.26
C VAL A 125 -20.48 -3.59 12.24
N GLN A 126 -20.98 -4.75 12.64
CA GLN A 126 -22.42 -4.98 12.77
C GLN A 126 -23.05 -4.12 13.87
N ASN A 127 -22.34 -3.86 14.97
CA ASN A 127 -22.83 -2.95 16.01
C ASN A 127 -23.00 -1.52 15.49
N LEU A 128 -22.02 -1.02 14.72
CA LEU A 128 -21.98 0.36 14.26
C LEU A 128 -22.82 0.59 13.00
N LEU A 129 -22.80 -0.35 12.05
CA LEU A 129 -23.37 -0.20 10.69
C LEU A 129 -24.50 -1.16 10.37
N GLY A 130 -24.71 -2.21 11.17
CA GLY A 130 -25.66 -3.30 10.88
C GLY A 130 -27.15 -2.91 10.92
N THR A 131 -27.49 -1.70 11.40
CA THR A 131 -28.86 -1.18 11.41
C THR A 131 -29.03 0.09 10.59
N ILE A 132 -28.02 0.46 9.80
CA ILE A 132 -28.05 1.66 8.93
C ILE A 132 -28.32 1.22 7.50
N LEU A 133 -29.35 1.81 6.89
CA LEU A 133 -29.72 1.57 5.50
C LEU A 133 -29.05 2.61 4.59
N LEU A 134 -28.66 2.20 3.40
CA LEU A 134 -28.12 3.08 2.38
C LEU A 134 -29.13 3.29 1.25
N ALA A 135 -29.21 4.52 0.79
CA ALA A 135 -30.05 4.96 -0.31
C ALA A 135 -29.26 5.72 -1.37
N LYS A 136 -29.71 5.70 -2.61
CA LYS A 136 -29.08 6.36 -3.74
C LYS A 136 -28.98 7.88 -3.54
N ASP A 137 -30.09 8.50 -3.11
CA ASP A 137 -30.23 9.96 -2.98
C ASP A 137 -31.15 10.30 -1.81
N LEU A 138 -31.30 11.59 -1.53
CA LEU A 138 -32.19 12.08 -0.46
C LEU A 138 -33.66 11.69 -0.65
N THR A 139 -34.13 11.67 -1.90
CA THR A 139 -35.52 11.30 -2.20
C THR A 139 -35.81 9.86 -1.86
N SER A 140 -34.92 8.97 -2.29
CA SER A 140 -34.95 7.54 -1.96
C SER A 140 -34.80 7.30 -0.45
N ALA A 141 -33.89 8.03 0.20
CA ALA A 141 -33.69 7.92 1.66
C ALA A 141 -34.96 8.29 2.43
N ASN A 142 -35.65 9.35 2.01
CA ASN A 142 -36.93 9.77 2.61
C ASN A 142 -38.06 8.72 2.38
N ALA A 143 -38.16 8.20 1.17
CA ALA A 143 -39.18 7.18 0.83
C ALA A 143 -38.96 5.88 1.63
N ILE A 144 -37.69 5.43 1.77
CA ILE A 144 -37.33 4.28 2.60
C ILE A 144 -37.69 4.57 4.06
N ALA A 145 -37.25 5.71 4.61
CA ALA A 145 -37.51 6.08 6.00
C ALA A 145 -39.01 6.11 6.32
N GLN A 146 -39.85 6.66 5.43
CA GLN A 146 -41.32 6.65 5.58
C GLN A 146 -41.86 5.21 5.59
N THR A 147 -41.44 4.38 4.66
CA THR A 147 -41.87 2.98 4.53
C THR A 147 -41.59 2.17 5.79
N ILE A 148 -40.41 2.38 6.41
CA ILE A 148 -40.01 1.70 7.69
C ILE A 148 -40.48 2.53 8.92
N ARG A 149 -41.32 3.51 8.75
CA ARG A 149 -41.85 4.34 9.84
C ARG A 149 -40.79 5.01 10.71
N TYR A 150 -39.69 5.47 10.08
CA TYR A 150 -38.58 6.15 10.72
C TYR A 150 -37.95 5.37 11.91
N GLN A 151 -38.00 4.04 11.88
CA GLN A 151 -37.45 3.21 12.97
C GLN A 151 -35.95 3.13 12.93
N TYR A 152 -35.33 3.22 11.75
CA TYR A 152 -33.91 3.08 11.54
C TYR A 152 -33.36 4.25 10.73
N ARG A 153 -32.05 4.48 10.88
CA ARG A 153 -31.36 5.52 10.12
C ARG A 153 -31.18 5.09 8.68
N VAL A 154 -31.42 6.02 7.77
CA VAL A 154 -31.13 5.87 6.34
C VAL A 154 -30.16 6.97 5.92
N VAL A 155 -29.11 6.63 5.19
CA VAL A 155 -28.08 7.56 4.71
C VAL A 155 -28.01 7.48 3.19
N SER A 156 -28.02 8.64 2.51
CA SER A 156 -27.84 8.71 1.07
C SER A 156 -26.37 8.62 0.69
N LEU A 157 -26.05 8.27 -0.57
CA LEU A 157 -24.68 8.33 -1.10
C LEU A 157 -24.10 9.74 -1.06
N GLU A 158 -24.95 10.76 -1.08
CA GLU A 158 -24.59 12.18 -0.99
C GLU A 158 -24.34 12.64 0.46
N GLY A 159 -24.55 11.76 1.45
CA GLY A 159 -24.30 12.02 2.86
C GLY A 159 -25.48 12.67 3.59
N ASP A 160 -26.68 12.69 3.02
CA ASP A 160 -27.87 13.09 3.75
C ASP A 160 -28.37 11.98 4.67
N VAL A 161 -28.92 12.38 5.82
CA VAL A 161 -29.34 11.44 6.86
C VAL A 161 -30.80 11.63 7.23
N MET A 162 -31.56 10.57 7.12
CA MET A 162 -32.86 10.41 7.76
C MET A 162 -32.66 9.66 9.07
N ASN A 163 -32.73 10.36 10.19
CA ASN A 163 -32.57 9.77 11.51
C ASN A 163 -33.78 8.96 11.95
N ALA A 164 -33.56 7.99 12.80
CA ALA A 164 -34.65 7.38 13.55
C ALA A 164 -35.43 8.47 14.32
N GLY A 165 -36.75 8.39 14.27
CA GLY A 165 -37.64 9.44 14.80
C GLY A 165 -37.95 10.59 13.85
N GLY A 166 -37.40 10.61 12.62
CA GLY A 166 -37.82 11.47 11.52
C GLY A 166 -37.06 12.79 11.36
N SER A 167 -36.04 13.09 12.16
CA SER A 167 -35.19 14.26 11.91
C SER A 167 -34.29 14.06 10.69
N MET A 168 -34.06 15.14 9.95
CA MET A 168 -33.25 15.14 8.75
C MET A 168 -31.97 15.94 8.98
N THR A 169 -30.85 15.43 8.47
CA THR A 169 -29.58 16.14 8.44
C THR A 169 -29.03 16.04 7.03
N GLY A 170 -28.72 17.17 6.43
CA GLY A 170 -28.19 17.24 5.06
C GLY A 170 -27.62 18.61 4.78
N GLY A 171 -27.07 18.81 3.60
CA GLY A 171 -26.48 20.05 3.15
C GLY A 171 -25.05 19.87 2.65
N ALA A 172 -24.48 20.94 2.05
CA ALA A 172 -23.16 20.89 1.48
C ALA A 172 -22.09 20.58 2.56
N ASN A 173 -21.44 19.45 2.40
CA ASN A 173 -20.32 19.10 3.25
C ASN A 173 -19.10 19.95 2.85
N LYS A 174 -18.78 20.99 3.65
CA LYS A 174 -17.61 21.86 3.41
C LYS A 174 -16.27 21.14 3.57
N ARG A 175 -16.27 19.96 4.19
CA ARG A 175 -15.10 19.06 4.21
C ARG A 175 -15.16 18.20 2.96
N GLY A 176 -14.62 18.71 1.85
CA GLY A 176 -14.41 17.89 0.66
C GLY A 176 -13.58 16.63 1.01
N ASN A 177 -13.45 15.70 0.08
CA ASN A 177 -12.72 14.43 0.21
C ASN A 177 -11.34 14.51 0.90
N GLN A 178 -10.70 15.67 0.94
CA GLN A 178 -9.40 15.92 1.57
C GLN A 178 -9.38 15.80 3.10
N GLY A 179 -10.51 15.73 3.77
CA GLY A 179 -10.58 15.56 5.24
C GLY A 179 -11.12 14.22 5.71
N SER A 180 -11.47 13.32 4.78
CA SER A 180 -11.98 11.99 5.11
C SER A 180 -10.85 11.08 5.59
N LEU A 181 -11.01 10.49 6.80
CA LEU A 181 -10.05 9.51 7.33
C LEU A 181 -9.96 8.26 6.44
N PHE A 182 -11.07 7.85 5.83
CA PHE A 182 -11.10 6.69 4.94
C PHE A 182 -10.33 6.94 3.65
N VAL A 183 -10.50 8.10 3.03
CA VAL A 183 -9.73 8.50 1.83
C VAL A 183 -8.25 8.57 2.15
N GLN A 184 -7.87 9.25 3.24
CA GLN A 184 -6.48 9.36 3.66
C GLN A 184 -5.83 8.00 3.95
N ASN A 185 -6.55 7.10 4.62
CA ASN A 185 -6.06 5.75 4.89
C ASN A 185 -5.93 4.91 3.61
N GLN A 186 -6.85 5.05 2.67
CA GLN A 186 -6.79 4.37 1.39
C GLN A 186 -5.60 4.85 0.55
N GLU A 187 -5.42 6.17 0.46
CA GLU A 187 -4.26 6.78 -0.21
C GLU A 187 -2.94 6.33 0.43
N LEU A 188 -2.89 6.29 1.78
CA LEU A 188 -1.71 5.83 2.49
C LEU A 188 -1.39 4.37 2.21
N LYS A 189 -2.39 3.48 2.22
CA LYS A 189 -2.21 2.05 1.87
C LYS A 189 -1.71 1.88 0.43
N GLN A 190 -2.28 2.63 -0.50
CA GLN A 190 -1.88 2.58 -1.91
C GLN A 190 -0.43 3.05 -2.08
N LEU A 191 -0.09 4.21 -1.52
CA LEU A 191 1.28 4.75 -1.58
C LEU A 191 2.30 3.84 -0.90
N THR A 192 1.91 3.17 0.19
CA THR A 192 2.78 2.19 0.86
C THR A 192 3.05 0.99 -0.03
N SER A 193 2.03 0.46 -0.69
CA SER A 193 2.18 -0.65 -1.65
C SER A 193 3.03 -0.27 -2.85
N GLU A 194 2.81 0.92 -3.42
CA GLU A 194 3.62 1.45 -4.53
C GLU A 194 5.09 1.64 -4.13
N PHE A 195 5.32 2.13 -2.91
CA PHE A 195 6.66 2.28 -2.36
C PHE A 195 7.38 0.94 -2.19
N GLU A 196 6.70 -0.07 -1.62
CA GLU A 196 7.27 -1.41 -1.44
C GLU A 196 7.63 -2.07 -2.79
N GLU A 197 6.79 -1.87 -3.81
CA GLU A 197 7.04 -2.38 -5.15
C GLU A 197 8.22 -1.65 -5.81
N ALA A 198 8.30 -0.32 -5.69
CA ALA A 198 9.41 0.48 -6.18
C ALA A 198 10.73 0.12 -5.49
N ASP A 199 10.72 -0.12 -4.17
CA ASP A 199 11.90 -0.54 -3.41
C ASP A 199 12.41 -1.91 -3.87
N LYS A 200 11.54 -2.88 -4.09
CA LYS A 200 11.90 -4.18 -4.66
C LYS A 200 12.52 -4.06 -6.05
N GLN A 201 11.96 -3.19 -6.91
CA GLN A 201 12.51 -2.94 -8.23
C GLN A 201 13.89 -2.28 -8.15
N LEU A 202 14.07 -1.31 -7.23
CA LEU A 202 15.35 -0.66 -7.00
C LEU A 202 16.42 -1.68 -6.57
N GLN A 203 16.14 -2.52 -5.58
CA GLN A 203 17.07 -3.56 -5.11
C GLN A 203 17.45 -4.55 -6.23
N ALA A 204 16.48 -4.94 -7.07
CA ALA A 204 16.74 -5.81 -8.21
C ALA A 204 17.65 -5.13 -9.27
N GLN A 205 17.44 -3.83 -9.50
CA GLN A 205 18.27 -3.04 -10.41
C GLN A 205 19.68 -2.83 -9.87
N GLU A 206 19.83 -2.51 -8.60
CA GLU A 206 21.13 -2.37 -7.92
C GLU A 206 21.97 -3.66 -8.03
N LYS A 207 21.34 -4.81 -7.78
CA LYS A 207 21.99 -6.11 -7.95
C LYS A 207 22.47 -6.33 -9.38
N LYS A 208 21.63 -6.02 -10.37
CA LYS A 208 21.99 -6.13 -11.79
C LYS A 208 23.12 -5.20 -12.19
N VAL A 209 23.14 -3.96 -11.66
CA VAL A 209 24.25 -3.02 -11.87
C VAL A 209 25.54 -3.59 -11.29
N GLN A 210 25.49 -4.18 -10.10
CA GLN A 210 26.64 -4.78 -9.45
C GLN A 210 27.20 -5.98 -10.24
N GLU A 211 26.30 -6.84 -10.78
CA GLU A 211 26.68 -7.97 -11.64
C GLU A 211 27.32 -7.48 -12.94
N LEU A 212 26.76 -6.45 -13.58
CA LEU A 212 27.32 -5.87 -14.79
C LEU A 212 28.67 -5.17 -14.56
N GLN A 213 28.86 -4.51 -13.43
CA GLN A 213 30.13 -3.91 -13.06
C GLN A 213 31.22 -4.98 -12.88
N GLN A 214 30.92 -6.10 -12.23
CA GLN A 214 31.85 -7.22 -12.07
C GLN A 214 32.21 -7.84 -13.43
N GLU A 215 31.22 -8.04 -14.29
CA GLU A 215 31.46 -8.59 -15.64
C GLU A 215 32.29 -7.63 -16.52
N THR A 216 32.03 -6.32 -16.43
CA THR A 216 32.79 -5.31 -17.14
C THR A 216 34.26 -5.28 -16.66
N ALA A 217 34.50 -5.40 -15.36
CA ALA A 217 35.84 -5.47 -14.81
C ALA A 217 36.59 -6.72 -15.30
N ARG A 218 35.92 -7.88 -15.31
CA ARG A 218 36.47 -9.15 -15.81
C ARG A 218 36.84 -9.05 -17.29
N LEU A 219 35.92 -8.53 -18.10
CA LEU A 219 36.17 -8.36 -19.55
C LEU A 219 37.30 -7.37 -19.85
N ALA A 220 37.44 -6.30 -19.05
CA ALA A 220 38.55 -5.37 -19.17
C ALA A 220 39.90 -6.03 -18.87
N GLU A 221 39.99 -6.89 -17.85
CA GLU A 221 41.17 -7.66 -17.54
C GLU A 221 41.52 -8.65 -18.64
N GLU A 222 40.53 -9.39 -19.14
CA GLU A 222 40.70 -10.32 -20.27
C GLU A 222 41.16 -9.60 -21.55
N GLN A 223 40.61 -8.42 -21.82
CA GLN A 223 41.00 -7.59 -22.96
C GLN A 223 42.49 -7.18 -22.84
N GLU A 224 42.99 -6.80 -21.67
CA GLU A 224 44.38 -6.41 -21.47
C GLU A 224 45.32 -7.59 -21.64
N VAL A 225 44.96 -8.78 -21.14
CA VAL A 225 45.70 -10.01 -21.37
C VAL A 225 45.82 -10.35 -22.86
N LEU A 226 44.70 -10.27 -23.58
CA LEU A 226 44.68 -10.52 -25.04
C LEU A 226 45.51 -9.49 -25.82
N ARG A 227 45.46 -8.22 -25.41
CA ARG A 227 46.25 -7.14 -26.01
C ARG A 227 47.75 -7.45 -25.86
N THR A 228 48.20 -7.75 -24.65
CA THR A 228 49.58 -8.09 -24.37
C THR A 228 50.04 -9.31 -25.18
N ARG A 229 49.21 -10.35 -25.22
CA ARG A 229 49.50 -11.54 -26.03
C ARG A 229 49.57 -11.23 -27.52
N GLY A 230 48.68 -10.37 -28.03
CA GLY A 230 48.73 -9.94 -29.44
C GLY A 230 49.98 -9.15 -29.77
N GLU A 231 50.45 -8.27 -28.89
CA GLU A 231 51.72 -7.55 -29.06
C GLU A 231 52.93 -8.52 -29.10
N GLN A 232 52.93 -9.51 -28.22
CA GLN A 232 53.96 -10.53 -28.17
C GLN A 232 54.02 -11.37 -29.46
N LEU A 233 52.86 -11.82 -29.95
CA LEU A 233 52.78 -12.58 -31.18
C LEU A 233 53.19 -11.75 -32.43
N ARG A 234 52.90 -10.47 -32.48
CA ARG A 234 53.39 -9.57 -33.53
C ARG A 234 54.93 -9.45 -33.54
N PHE A 235 55.51 -9.38 -32.36
CA PHE A 235 56.97 -9.35 -32.21
C PHE A 235 57.60 -10.67 -32.70
N GLU A 236 57.03 -11.81 -32.28
CA GLU A 236 57.48 -13.14 -32.75
C GLU A 236 57.33 -13.31 -34.26
N GLU A 237 56.26 -12.83 -34.86
CA GLU A 237 56.00 -12.83 -36.29
C GLU A 237 57.06 -11.98 -37.05
N GLN A 238 57.35 -10.79 -36.53
CA GLN A 238 58.35 -9.91 -37.10
C GLN A 238 59.76 -10.54 -37.08
N GLU A 239 60.12 -11.19 -35.96
CA GLU A 239 61.41 -11.87 -35.79
C GLU A 239 61.49 -13.04 -36.78
N ALA A 240 60.45 -13.88 -36.87
CA ALA A 240 60.42 -15.00 -37.81
C ALA A 240 60.50 -14.52 -39.27
N THR A 241 59.85 -13.42 -39.59
CA THR A 241 59.91 -12.81 -40.95
C THR A 241 61.33 -12.33 -41.27
N ASN A 242 62.01 -11.68 -40.33
CA ASN A 242 63.39 -11.24 -40.50
C ASN A 242 64.35 -12.43 -40.65
N GLN A 243 64.19 -13.50 -39.89
CA GLN A 243 64.96 -14.72 -40.03
C GLN A 243 64.74 -15.36 -41.39
N LEU A 244 63.49 -15.46 -41.84
CA LEU A 244 63.18 -16.00 -43.15
C LEU A 244 63.87 -15.19 -44.28
N GLN A 245 63.83 -13.85 -44.21
CA GLN A 245 64.43 -12.97 -45.18
C GLN A 245 65.98 -13.15 -45.23
N ASN A 246 66.61 -13.33 -44.05
CA ASN A 246 68.03 -13.61 -43.97
C ASN A 246 68.38 -14.92 -44.68
N ILE A 247 67.62 -16.00 -44.41
CA ILE A 247 67.83 -17.31 -45.05
C ILE A 247 67.65 -17.20 -46.58
N ILE A 248 66.65 -16.48 -47.03
CA ILE A 248 66.45 -16.24 -48.50
C ILE A 248 67.65 -15.53 -49.11
N ASN A 249 68.16 -14.49 -48.44
CA ASN A 249 69.32 -13.74 -48.91
C ASN A 249 70.60 -14.64 -48.93
N GLU A 250 70.80 -15.51 -47.99
CA GLU A 250 71.87 -16.49 -47.95
C GLU A 250 71.75 -17.51 -49.08
N LEU A 251 70.54 -18.04 -49.33
CA LEU A 251 70.29 -18.95 -50.43
C LEU A 251 70.61 -18.31 -51.80
N GLU A 252 70.16 -17.08 -52.00
CA GLU A 252 70.49 -16.33 -53.24
C GLU A 252 71.98 -16.14 -53.43
N ARG A 253 72.74 -15.92 -52.34
CA ARG A 253 74.21 -15.85 -52.39
C ARG A 253 74.83 -17.18 -52.81
N PHE A 254 74.44 -18.25 -52.19
CA PHE A 254 74.93 -19.59 -52.52
C PHE A 254 74.60 -20.01 -53.95
N GLU A 255 73.41 -19.66 -54.49
CA GLU A 255 73.05 -19.91 -55.86
C GLU A 255 73.91 -19.14 -56.79
N LYS A 256 74.21 -17.87 -56.52
CA LYS A 256 75.17 -17.08 -57.38
C LYS A 256 76.58 -17.64 -57.30
N GLU A 257 77.10 -18.03 -56.14
CA GLU A 257 78.40 -18.65 -56.03
C GLU A 257 78.47 -19.97 -56.80
N LYS A 258 77.45 -20.79 -56.74
CA LYS A 258 77.35 -22.04 -57.46
C LYS A 258 77.32 -21.79 -58.99
N GLN A 259 76.59 -20.77 -59.47
CA GLN A 259 76.61 -20.38 -60.91
C GLN A 259 78.05 -19.97 -61.36
N ILE A 260 78.78 -19.18 -60.58
CA ILE A 260 80.14 -18.74 -60.92
C ILE A 260 81.08 -19.96 -61.00
N SER A 261 80.99 -20.86 -59.98
CA SER A 261 81.84 -22.08 -59.94
C SER A 261 81.54 -23.03 -61.14
N THR A 262 80.34 -23.06 -61.64
CA THR A 262 79.97 -23.87 -62.85
C THR A 262 80.40 -23.24 -64.20
N PHE A 263 80.73 -21.96 -64.25
CA PHE A 263 81.28 -21.29 -65.38
C PHE A 263 82.84 -21.35 -65.50
N GLU A 264 83.54 -21.68 -64.35
CA GLU A 264 85.04 -21.81 -64.32
C GLU A 264 85.48 -23.22 -64.56
N THR A 265 84.64 -24.21 -64.79
CA THR A 265 84.95 -25.60 -65.13
C THR A 265 84.56 -25.88 -66.57
#